data_e2d2594546b03e14fbb643b7261d4605
#
_entry.id   e2d2594546b03e14fbb643b7261d4605
#
_cell.length_a   1.000
_cell.length_b   1.000
_cell.length_c   1.000
_cell.angle_alpha   90.00
_cell.angle_beta   90.00
_cell.angle_gamma   90.00
#
_symmetry.space_group_name_H-M   'P 1'
#
loop_
_entity.id
_entity.type
_entity.pdbx_description
1 polymer ?
#
loop_
_entity_poly.entity_id
_entity_poly.type
_entity_poly.pdbx_seq_one_letter_code
_entity_poly.pdbx_strand_id
1 'polypeptide(L)'
;MRWFISALIILGILGGSAYAINQRDKPVYVLDTRTSEYIRYLRPDIDPGMVDLIAHHIDMACLEHGLDTELVVALIARESSFLPWAKSKADCVGLMQVNPRAHRDKCKGYSGVELYHIPVNVGIGCKILREYMDMSKSVDEALGRYMGCQGAVSYKRDILSTAAELYAL
;
A
#
# COMPACT_ATOMS: atom_id res chain seq x y z
N MET A 1 18.97 -39.70 21.29
CA MET A 1 17.50 -39.59 21.02
C MET A 1 17.26 -38.27 20.30
N ARG A 2 17.17 -38.31 18.98
CA ARG A 2 17.02 -37.10 18.12
C ARG A 2 15.52 -36.88 17.89
N TRP A 3 15.01 -35.79 18.42
CA TRP A 3 13.65 -35.36 18.18
C TRP A 3 13.57 -34.74 16.76
N PHE A 4 12.89 -35.44 15.85
CA PHE A 4 12.47 -34.86 14.58
C PHE A 4 11.22 -34.05 14.87
N ILE A 5 11.36 -32.72 14.87
CA ILE A 5 10.22 -31.83 14.85
C ILE A 5 9.77 -31.73 13.38
N SER A 6 8.65 -32.37 13.09
CA SER A 6 8.01 -32.28 11.77
C SER A 6 7.63 -30.84 11.47
N ALA A 7 8.13 -30.32 10.36
CA ALA A 7 7.76 -29.01 9.86
C ALA A 7 6.31 -29.02 9.38
N LEU A 8 5.47 -28.27 10.04
CA LEU A 8 4.10 -28.03 9.56
C LEU A 8 4.15 -26.95 8.47
N ILE A 9 4.02 -27.36 7.22
CA ILE A 9 3.84 -26.42 6.10
C ILE A 9 2.37 -26.07 6.07
N ILE A 10 2.02 -24.87 6.51
CA ILE A 10 0.70 -24.32 6.32
C ILE A 10 0.69 -23.61 4.97
N LEU A 11 0.17 -24.27 3.94
CA LEU A 11 -0.15 -23.65 2.66
C LEU A 11 -1.50 -22.95 2.81
N GLY A 12 -1.46 -21.66 3.07
CA GLY A 12 -2.64 -20.81 2.99
C GLY A 12 -2.76 -20.25 1.58
N ILE A 13 -3.69 -20.80 0.78
CA ILE A 13 -4.06 -20.20 -0.49
C ILE A 13 -5.25 -19.28 -0.21
N LEU A 14 -4.99 -17.99 -0.08
CA LEU A 14 -6.01 -16.97 -0.13
C LEU A 14 -5.60 -15.99 -1.24
N GLY A 15 -6.32 -16.04 -2.34
CA GLY A 15 -6.22 -15.02 -3.38
C GLY A 15 -4.88 -14.89 -4.11
N GLY A 16 -4.23 -16.00 -4.46
CA GLY A 16 -3.07 -16.01 -5.37
C GLY A 16 -1.69 -15.82 -4.73
N SER A 17 -1.59 -15.57 -3.43
CA SER A 17 -0.31 -15.45 -2.72
C SER A 17 0.06 -16.74 -2.00
N ALA A 18 1.22 -17.33 -2.33
CA ALA A 18 1.76 -18.49 -1.63
C ALA A 18 2.77 -18.03 -0.56
N TYR A 19 2.51 -18.33 0.71
CA TYR A 19 3.45 -18.07 1.81
C TYR A 19 4.24 -19.34 2.14
N ALA A 20 5.56 -19.30 2.03
CA ALA A 20 6.44 -20.35 2.51
C ALA A 20 7.13 -19.93 3.80
N ILE A 21 6.94 -20.70 4.87
CA ILE A 21 7.65 -20.48 6.13
C ILE A 21 8.85 -21.44 6.20
N ASN A 22 10.07 -20.90 6.16
CA ASN A 22 11.27 -21.67 6.40
C ASN A 22 11.64 -21.60 7.88
N GLN A 23 11.80 -22.77 8.51
CA GLN A 23 12.02 -22.90 9.95
C GLN A 23 13.36 -22.39 10.48
N ARG A 24 14.23 -21.85 9.66
CA ARG A 24 15.54 -21.43 10.15
C ARG A 24 15.74 -19.95 10.35
N ASP A 25 15.09 -19.06 9.64
CA ASP A 25 15.19 -17.63 9.87
C ASP A 25 14.27 -16.85 8.94
N LYS A 26 13.39 -16.07 9.51
CA LYS A 26 12.54 -15.04 8.87
C LYS A 26 11.55 -15.56 7.81
N PRO A 27 10.31 -15.09 7.82
CA PRO A 27 9.37 -15.42 6.76
C PRO A 27 9.96 -14.99 5.41
N VAL A 28 10.13 -15.95 4.51
CA VAL A 28 10.38 -15.65 3.09
C VAL A 28 9.05 -15.16 2.54
N TYR A 29 8.88 -13.86 2.49
CA TYR A 29 7.76 -13.26 1.79
C TYR A 29 7.98 -13.49 0.30
N VAL A 30 7.21 -14.41 -0.28
CA VAL A 30 7.10 -14.46 -1.73
C VAL A 30 6.33 -13.20 -2.11
N LEU A 31 7.03 -12.25 -2.73
CA LEU A 31 6.39 -11.05 -3.27
C LEU A 31 5.24 -11.48 -4.17
N ASP A 32 4.07 -10.90 -3.99
CA ASP A 32 3.02 -11.03 -4.97
C ASP A 32 3.53 -10.34 -6.25
N THR A 33 3.87 -11.15 -7.25
CA THR A 33 4.35 -10.64 -8.54
C THR A 33 3.32 -9.73 -9.19
N ARG A 34 2.05 -9.90 -8.83
CA ARG A 34 0.91 -9.14 -9.34
C ARG A 34 1.01 -7.65 -9.01
N THR A 35 1.34 -7.29 -7.78
CA THR A 35 1.49 -5.89 -7.39
C THR A 35 2.60 -5.20 -8.19
N SER A 36 3.72 -5.89 -8.41
CA SER A 36 4.78 -5.39 -9.28
C SER A 36 4.31 -5.24 -10.74
N GLU A 37 3.50 -6.19 -11.24
CA GLU A 37 2.91 -6.11 -12.58
C GLU A 37 1.95 -4.93 -12.71
N TYR A 38 1.10 -4.68 -11.73
CA TYR A 38 0.22 -3.52 -11.69
C TYR A 38 0.99 -2.20 -11.75
N ILE A 39 2.06 -2.07 -10.97
CA ILE A 39 2.89 -0.85 -10.99
C ILE A 39 3.57 -0.69 -12.36
N ARG A 40 4.13 -1.77 -12.94
CA ARG A 40 4.75 -1.72 -14.28
C ARG A 40 3.75 -1.39 -15.38
N TYR A 41 2.53 -1.88 -15.27
CA TYR A 41 1.44 -1.55 -16.20
C TYR A 41 1.14 -0.05 -16.17
N LEU A 42 1.00 0.54 -14.99
CA LEU A 42 0.70 1.96 -14.82
C LEU A 42 1.90 2.86 -15.08
N ARG A 43 3.12 2.39 -14.78
CA ARG A 43 4.37 3.16 -14.86
C ARG A 43 5.55 2.28 -15.32
N PRO A 44 5.61 2.00 -16.63
CA PRO A 44 6.66 1.16 -17.21
C PRO A 44 8.05 1.81 -17.20
N ASP A 45 8.13 3.10 -16.88
CA ASP A 45 9.35 3.90 -16.83
C ASP A 45 10.09 3.86 -15.47
N ILE A 46 9.49 3.25 -14.44
CA ILE A 46 10.13 3.14 -13.11
C ILE A 46 11.15 1.99 -13.11
N ASP A 47 12.27 2.22 -12.43
CA ASP A 47 13.29 1.19 -12.22
C ASP A 47 12.69 -0.09 -11.61
N PRO A 48 12.99 -1.28 -12.18
CA PRO A 48 12.39 -2.53 -11.71
C PRO A 48 12.63 -2.84 -10.23
N GLY A 49 13.82 -2.52 -9.70
CA GLY A 49 14.13 -2.72 -8.27
C GLY A 49 13.31 -1.79 -7.38
N MET A 50 13.05 -0.57 -7.84
CA MET A 50 12.16 0.37 -7.15
C MET A 50 10.71 -0.12 -7.18
N VAL A 51 10.24 -0.66 -8.31
CA VAL A 51 8.90 -1.27 -8.42
C VAL A 51 8.73 -2.39 -7.41
N ASP A 52 9.68 -3.32 -7.35
CA ASP A 52 9.62 -4.48 -6.46
C ASP A 52 9.67 -4.06 -4.98
N LEU A 53 10.45 -3.02 -4.65
CA LEU A 53 10.49 -2.46 -3.30
C LEU A 53 9.15 -1.83 -2.91
N ILE A 54 8.54 -1.03 -3.78
CA ILE A 54 7.25 -0.40 -3.54
C ILE A 54 6.17 -1.47 -3.39
N ALA A 55 6.10 -2.44 -4.32
CA ALA A 55 5.15 -3.54 -4.31
C ALA A 55 5.20 -4.33 -3.01
N HIS A 56 6.41 -4.72 -2.56
CA HIS A 56 6.59 -5.41 -1.29
C HIS A 56 5.94 -4.67 -0.11
N HIS A 57 6.18 -3.37 -0.01
CA HIS A 57 5.63 -2.60 1.12
C HIS A 57 4.14 -2.33 0.99
N ILE A 58 3.59 -2.27 -0.23
CA ILE A 58 2.15 -2.24 -0.45
C ILE A 58 1.53 -3.54 0.05
N ASP A 59 2.04 -4.70 -0.38
CA ASP A 59 1.51 -6.02 0.00
C ASP A 59 1.50 -6.20 1.51
N MET A 60 2.62 -5.85 2.17
CA MET A 60 2.73 -5.92 3.63
C MET A 60 1.72 -5.02 4.35
N ALA A 61 1.56 -3.78 3.90
CA ALA A 61 0.62 -2.85 4.51
C ALA A 61 -0.84 -3.22 4.23
N CYS A 62 -1.15 -3.72 3.02
CA CYS A 62 -2.48 -4.20 2.68
C CYS A 62 -2.87 -5.40 3.54
N LEU A 63 -1.95 -6.36 3.74
CA LEU A 63 -2.16 -7.50 4.63
C LEU A 63 -2.39 -7.05 6.09
N GLU A 64 -1.56 -6.14 6.60
CA GLU A 64 -1.65 -5.63 7.97
C GLU A 64 -2.96 -4.90 8.23
N HIS A 65 -3.41 -4.09 7.28
CA HIS A 65 -4.57 -3.22 7.45
C HIS A 65 -5.86 -3.77 6.81
N GLY A 66 -5.83 -4.95 6.20
CA GLY A 66 -6.99 -5.55 5.53
C GLY A 66 -7.52 -4.69 4.39
N LEU A 67 -6.62 -4.12 3.59
CA LEU A 67 -6.92 -3.30 2.44
C LEU A 67 -6.75 -4.08 1.14
N ASP A 68 -7.48 -3.63 0.15
CA ASP A 68 -7.42 -4.11 -1.21
C ASP A 68 -6.17 -3.56 -1.92
N THR A 69 -5.34 -4.44 -2.47
CA THR A 69 -4.06 -4.07 -3.08
C THR A 69 -4.28 -3.19 -4.31
N GLU A 70 -5.25 -3.53 -5.16
CA GLU A 70 -5.57 -2.76 -6.37
C GLU A 70 -6.02 -1.34 -6.02
N LEU A 71 -6.80 -1.20 -4.95
CA LEU A 71 -7.21 0.12 -4.46
C LEU A 71 -6.01 0.95 -3.97
N VAL A 72 -5.10 0.34 -3.22
CA VAL A 72 -3.91 1.05 -2.71
C VAL A 72 -2.95 1.41 -3.84
N VAL A 73 -2.73 0.51 -4.81
CA VAL A 73 -1.93 0.79 -6.02
C VAL A 73 -2.53 1.97 -6.81
N ALA A 74 -3.85 1.94 -7.05
CA ALA A 74 -4.55 3.02 -7.75
C ALA A 74 -4.48 4.36 -7.00
N LEU A 75 -4.58 4.32 -5.66
CA LEU A 75 -4.43 5.50 -4.83
C LEU A 75 -3.02 6.09 -4.94
N ILE A 76 -1.96 5.29 -4.82
CA ILE A 76 -0.57 5.73 -4.96
C ILE A 76 -0.29 6.28 -6.36
N ALA A 77 -0.82 5.64 -7.39
CA ALA A 77 -0.72 6.15 -8.76
C ALA A 77 -1.28 7.58 -8.87
N ARG A 78 -2.42 7.84 -8.24
CA ARG A 78 -3.09 9.14 -8.24
C ARG A 78 -2.40 10.18 -7.37
N GLU A 79 -1.87 9.78 -6.20
CA GLU A 79 -1.26 10.68 -5.22
C GLU A 79 0.14 11.16 -5.61
N SER A 80 0.98 10.24 -6.07
CA SER A 80 2.40 10.53 -6.29
C SER A 80 2.94 10.03 -7.63
N SER A 81 2.14 9.29 -8.41
CA SER A 81 2.65 8.55 -9.57
C SER A 81 3.84 7.66 -9.20
N PHE A 82 3.80 7.03 -8.04
CA PHE A 82 4.85 6.18 -7.46
C PHE A 82 6.20 6.88 -7.23
N LEU A 83 6.19 8.20 -6.98
CA LEU A 83 7.41 8.95 -6.62
C LEU A 83 7.57 9.03 -5.10
N PRO A 84 8.54 8.31 -4.49
CA PRO A 84 8.69 8.28 -3.03
C PRO A 84 9.01 9.64 -2.41
N TRP A 85 9.64 10.53 -3.18
CA TRP A 85 10.02 11.89 -2.73
C TRP A 85 9.02 12.98 -3.13
N ALA A 86 7.82 12.61 -3.59
CA ALA A 86 6.80 13.57 -3.95
C ALA A 86 6.42 14.45 -2.74
N LYS A 87 6.27 15.76 -3.01
CA LYS A 87 5.78 16.74 -2.03
C LYS A 87 4.80 17.69 -2.68
N SER A 88 3.62 17.82 -2.07
CA SER A 88 2.61 18.77 -2.54
C SER A 88 2.79 20.16 -1.92
N LYS A 89 2.08 21.15 -2.48
CA LYS A 89 2.01 22.51 -1.92
C LYS A 89 1.34 22.55 -0.53
N ALA A 90 0.56 21.54 -0.19
CA ALA A 90 -0.10 21.38 1.12
C ALA A 90 0.77 20.63 2.14
N ASP A 91 2.06 20.44 1.87
CA ASP A 91 3.01 19.67 2.69
C ASP A 91 2.67 18.18 2.84
N CYS A 92 1.88 17.60 1.93
CA CYS A 92 1.72 16.16 1.83
C CYS A 92 2.97 15.54 1.22
N VAL A 93 3.42 14.39 1.72
CA VAL A 93 4.71 13.79 1.36
C VAL A 93 4.62 12.31 1.02
N GLY A 94 5.52 11.86 0.15
CA GLY A 94 5.76 10.47 -0.20
C GLY A 94 4.71 9.84 -1.10
N LEU A 95 4.78 8.51 -1.21
CA LEU A 95 3.94 7.70 -2.12
C LEU A 95 2.45 7.93 -1.93
N MET A 96 1.99 7.93 -0.68
CA MET A 96 0.58 8.08 -0.32
C MET A 96 0.21 9.50 0.10
N GLN A 97 1.08 10.49 -0.16
CA GLN A 97 0.86 11.91 0.14
C GLN A 97 0.33 12.16 1.56
N VAL A 98 1.01 11.57 2.54
CA VAL A 98 0.66 11.74 3.96
C VAL A 98 0.89 13.18 4.39
N ASN A 99 -0.13 13.81 5.01
CA ASN A 99 -0.01 15.13 5.59
C ASN A 99 0.36 15.03 7.09
N PRO A 100 1.60 15.37 7.50
CA PRO A 100 2.02 15.19 8.88
C PRO A 100 1.34 16.14 9.86
N ARG A 101 0.77 17.25 9.38
CA ARG A 101 0.02 18.19 10.26
C ARG A 101 -1.38 17.69 10.53
N ALA A 102 -2.03 17.08 9.54
CA ALA A 102 -3.37 16.50 9.67
C ALA A 102 -3.36 15.20 10.49
N HIS A 103 -2.29 14.41 10.38
CA HIS A 103 -2.13 13.07 10.97
C HIS A 103 -1.01 13.02 12.01
N ARG A 104 -0.94 14.01 12.91
CA ARG A 104 0.13 14.14 13.92
C ARG A 104 0.27 12.91 14.82
N ASP A 105 -0.83 12.29 15.16
CA ASP A 105 -0.90 11.07 15.97
C ASP A 105 -0.20 9.89 15.30
N LYS A 106 -0.36 9.73 13.99
CA LYS A 106 0.23 8.66 13.20
C LYS A 106 1.69 8.93 12.80
N CYS A 107 2.01 10.21 12.62
CA CYS A 107 3.36 10.64 12.27
C CYS A 107 4.25 10.86 13.50
N LYS A 108 3.70 10.68 14.71
CA LYS A 108 4.46 10.86 15.96
C LYS A 108 5.61 9.86 16.05
N GLY A 109 6.82 10.37 16.26
CA GLY A 109 8.03 9.56 16.36
C GLY A 109 8.85 9.48 15.07
N TYR A 110 8.31 9.96 13.95
CA TYR A 110 9.03 10.04 12.68
C TYR A 110 9.46 11.48 12.40
N SER A 111 10.70 11.65 11.94
CA SER A 111 11.17 12.91 11.39
C SER A 111 10.53 13.20 10.03
N GLY A 112 10.58 14.47 9.59
CA GLY A 112 10.05 14.84 8.28
C GLY A 112 10.71 14.11 7.11
N VAL A 113 11.97 13.68 7.26
CA VAL A 113 12.71 12.92 6.25
C VAL A 113 12.25 11.45 6.24
N GLU A 114 12.02 10.85 7.41
CA GLU A 114 11.57 9.46 7.51
C GLU A 114 10.19 9.23 6.88
N LEU A 115 9.35 10.27 6.82
CA LEU A 115 8.06 10.19 6.14
C LEU A 115 8.15 9.99 4.62
N TYR A 116 9.34 10.15 4.01
CA TYR A 116 9.58 9.81 2.60
C TYR A 116 10.04 8.35 2.42
N HIS A 117 10.43 7.66 3.49
CA HIS A 117 10.81 6.26 3.39
C HIS A 117 9.59 5.41 3.03
N ILE A 118 9.75 4.57 2.02
CA ILE A 118 8.67 3.75 1.44
C ILE A 118 7.89 2.98 2.53
N PRO A 119 8.53 2.17 3.40
CA PRO A 119 7.81 1.40 4.42
C PRO A 119 7.02 2.29 5.39
N VAL A 120 7.59 3.42 5.80
CA VAL A 120 6.96 4.36 6.72
C VAL A 120 5.76 5.04 6.07
N ASN A 121 5.94 5.54 4.86
CA ASN A 121 4.90 6.29 4.14
C ASN A 121 3.71 5.40 3.79
N VAL A 122 3.97 4.22 3.20
CA VAL A 122 2.94 3.26 2.82
C VAL A 122 2.20 2.74 4.06
N GLY A 123 2.92 2.37 5.12
CA GLY A 123 2.31 1.90 6.37
C GLY A 123 1.39 2.96 7.01
N ILE A 124 1.86 4.21 7.12
CA ILE A 124 1.03 5.31 7.67
C ILE A 124 -0.16 5.61 6.75
N GLY A 125 0.05 5.69 5.44
CA GLY A 125 -0.99 5.96 4.47
C GLY A 125 -2.09 4.89 4.47
N CYS A 126 -1.73 3.62 4.50
CA CYS A 126 -2.68 2.50 4.60
C CYS A 126 -3.44 2.53 5.92
N LYS A 127 -2.79 2.82 7.04
CA LYS A 127 -3.46 3.02 8.32
C LYS A 127 -4.50 4.14 8.27
N ILE A 128 -4.17 5.28 7.67
CA ILE A 128 -5.10 6.40 7.47
C ILE A 128 -6.28 5.97 6.60
N LEU A 129 -6.01 5.30 5.47
CA LEU A 129 -7.06 4.81 4.59
C LEU A 129 -7.99 3.84 5.30
N ARG A 130 -7.44 2.89 6.08
CA ARG A 130 -8.24 1.94 6.87
C ARG A 130 -9.17 2.65 7.85
N GLU A 131 -8.65 3.63 8.60
CA GLU A 131 -9.49 4.41 9.52
C GLU A 131 -10.63 5.14 8.79
N TYR A 132 -10.36 5.72 7.62
CA TYR A 132 -11.40 6.36 6.83
C TYR A 132 -12.41 5.35 6.27
N MET A 133 -11.96 4.13 5.88
CA MET A 133 -12.86 3.05 5.48
C MET A 133 -13.79 2.66 6.63
N ASP A 134 -13.27 2.51 7.85
CA ASP A 134 -14.06 2.15 9.03
C ASP A 134 -15.09 3.23 9.43
N MET A 135 -14.80 4.48 9.13
CA MET A 135 -15.66 5.64 9.41
C MET A 135 -16.65 5.96 8.28
N SER A 136 -16.64 5.21 7.18
CA SER A 136 -17.39 5.51 5.95
C SER A 136 -18.36 4.40 5.61
N LYS A 137 -19.42 4.76 4.89
CA LYS A 137 -20.41 3.80 4.39
C LYS A 137 -20.02 3.16 3.06
N SER A 138 -19.00 3.70 2.40
CA SER A 138 -18.52 3.24 1.11
C SER A 138 -17.06 3.64 0.89
N VAL A 139 -16.38 2.93 -0.03
CA VAL A 139 -15.03 3.27 -0.50
C VAL A 139 -14.99 4.70 -1.07
N ASP A 140 -16.02 5.10 -1.81
CA ASP A 140 -16.13 6.45 -2.37
C ASP A 140 -16.10 7.54 -1.28
N GLU A 141 -16.82 7.33 -0.17
CA GLU A 141 -16.80 8.25 0.96
C GLU A 141 -15.42 8.26 1.65
N ALA A 142 -14.79 7.09 1.83
CA ALA A 142 -13.46 6.97 2.43
C ALA A 142 -12.40 7.71 1.61
N LEU A 143 -12.41 7.56 0.29
CA LEU A 143 -11.53 8.29 -0.62
C LEU A 143 -11.76 9.81 -0.57
N GLY A 144 -13.02 10.25 -0.41
CA GLY A 144 -13.33 11.66 -0.21
C GLY A 144 -12.72 12.23 1.08
N ARG A 145 -12.73 11.44 2.17
CA ARG A 145 -12.08 11.79 3.44
C ARG A 145 -10.54 11.82 3.30
N TYR A 146 -9.99 10.85 2.58
CA TYR A 146 -8.55 10.76 2.34
C TYR A 146 -8.02 12.00 1.62
N MET A 147 -8.71 12.44 0.60
CA MET A 147 -8.36 13.65 -0.14
C MET A 147 -8.55 14.94 0.68
N GLY A 148 -9.29 14.88 1.79
CA GLY A 148 -9.63 16.06 2.60
C GLY A 148 -10.72 16.95 1.97
N CYS A 149 -11.40 16.47 0.92
CA CYS A 149 -12.47 17.20 0.23
C CYS A 149 -13.53 16.22 -0.28
N GLN A 150 -14.75 16.33 0.22
CA GLN A 150 -15.84 15.42 -0.16
C GLN A 150 -16.35 15.61 -1.61
N GLY A 151 -15.98 16.71 -2.26
CA GLY A 151 -16.52 17.10 -3.56
C GLY A 151 -15.70 16.71 -4.81
N ALA A 152 -14.57 16.03 -4.66
CA ALA A 152 -13.68 15.69 -5.77
C ALA A 152 -14.13 14.43 -6.52
N VAL A 153 -15.20 14.55 -7.29
CA VAL A 153 -15.76 13.45 -8.10
C VAL A 153 -14.73 12.85 -9.05
N SER A 154 -13.91 13.68 -9.71
CA SER A 154 -12.87 13.21 -10.64
C SER A 154 -11.79 12.39 -9.91
N TYR A 155 -11.31 12.86 -8.78
CA TYR A 155 -10.30 12.16 -7.99
C TYR A 155 -10.73 10.74 -7.63
N LYS A 156 -11.93 10.59 -7.05
CA LYS A 156 -12.47 9.30 -6.64
C LYS A 156 -12.73 8.39 -7.84
N ARG A 157 -13.33 8.94 -8.89
CA ARG A 157 -13.59 8.20 -10.12
C ARG A 157 -12.31 7.66 -10.74
N ASP A 158 -11.25 8.47 -10.80
CA ASP A 158 -9.97 8.07 -11.38
C ASP A 158 -9.36 6.90 -10.60
N ILE A 159 -9.38 6.95 -9.27
CA ILE A 159 -8.88 5.85 -8.42
C ILE A 159 -9.72 4.58 -8.60
N LEU A 160 -11.05 4.69 -8.52
CA LEU A 160 -11.93 3.52 -8.64
C LEU A 160 -11.89 2.91 -10.05
N SER A 161 -11.76 3.73 -11.09
CA SER A 161 -11.58 3.24 -12.45
C SER A 161 -10.27 2.50 -12.63
N THR A 162 -9.17 3.07 -12.13
CA THR A 162 -7.85 2.40 -12.16
C THR A 162 -7.86 1.10 -11.36
N ALA A 163 -8.43 1.07 -10.16
CA ALA A 163 -8.56 -0.15 -9.39
C ALA A 163 -9.36 -1.23 -10.12
N ALA A 164 -10.49 -0.86 -10.73
CA ALA A 164 -11.30 -1.78 -11.52
C ALA A 164 -10.56 -2.33 -12.75
N GLU A 165 -9.72 -1.52 -13.39
CA GLU A 165 -8.87 -1.94 -14.50
C GLU A 165 -7.82 -2.96 -14.03
N LEU A 166 -7.17 -2.74 -12.88
CA LEU A 166 -6.20 -3.66 -12.31
C LEU A 166 -6.82 -5.02 -11.92
N TYR A 167 -8.06 -5.02 -11.41
CA TYR A 167 -8.79 -6.27 -11.13
C TYR A 167 -9.06 -7.12 -12.38
N ALA A 168 -9.07 -6.50 -13.56
CA ALA A 168 -9.33 -7.17 -14.82
C ALA A 168 -8.08 -7.75 -15.50
N LEU A 169 -6.87 -7.45 -14.98
CA LEU A 169 -5.59 -7.99 -15.43
C LEU A 169 -5.33 -9.35 -14.81
#